data_f1ffdd13e4c9f0cb5c929e1698885706
#
_entry.id   f1ffdd13e4c9f0cb5c929e1698885706
#
_cell.length_a   1.000
_cell.length_b   1.000
_cell.length_c   1.000
_cell.angle_alpha   90.00
_cell.angle_beta   90.00
_cell.angle_gamma   90.00
#
_symmetry.space_group_name_H-M   'P 1'
#
loop_
_entity.id
_entity.type
_entity.pdbx_description
1 polymer ?
#
loop_
_entity_poly.entity_id
_entity_poly.type
_entity_poly.pdbx_seq_one_letter_code
_entity_poly.pdbx_strand_id
1 'polypeptide(L)'
;MQEEFIMKLQNPIFRGFDDVFYAPHSRHSTVLKEDIISHDELEVISEGDECGVYMVMGRNGREFYILGHPEYSPGTLDFEYHRDLSLGLNPHIPDNYYVDNDPGKGLLVRWRSHANLLYSNWLNYFVYQETPYDIRNIK
;
A
#
# COMPACT_ATOMS: atom_id res chain seq x y z
N MET A 1 -8.34 -6.51 -4.84
CA MET A 1 -9.20 -5.50 -4.18
C MET A 1 -8.49 -4.16 -4.23
N GLN A 2 -9.21 -3.10 -4.55
CA GLN A 2 -8.72 -1.72 -4.47
C GLN A 2 -9.53 -1.02 -3.39
N GLU A 3 -8.90 -0.55 -2.31
CA GLU A 3 -9.57 -0.03 -1.13
C GLU A 3 -9.22 1.38 -0.76
N GLU A 4 -10.17 2.01 -0.08
CA GLU A 4 -10.06 3.30 0.59
C GLU A 4 -9.32 3.15 1.93
N PHE A 5 -8.37 4.03 2.23
CA PHE A 5 -7.57 3.96 3.45
C PHE A 5 -7.72 5.22 4.31
N ILE A 6 -7.89 4.98 5.61
CA ILE A 6 -7.79 6.02 6.64
C ILE A 6 -6.32 6.13 7.05
N MET A 7 -5.79 7.35 7.11
CA MET A 7 -4.38 7.64 7.34
C MET A 7 -4.16 8.50 8.57
N LYS A 8 -2.98 8.36 9.15
CA LYS A 8 -2.42 9.39 10.03
C LYS A 8 -1.78 10.50 9.18
N LEU A 9 -2.59 11.43 8.72
CA LEU A 9 -2.21 12.51 7.78
C LEU A 9 -1.01 13.36 8.22
N GLN A 10 -0.70 13.39 9.51
CA GLN A 10 0.47 14.12 10.04
C GLN A 10 1.79 13.42 9.76
N ASN A 11 1.79 12.13 9.38
CA ASN A 11 3.03 11.44 9.05
C ASN A 11 3.56 11.93 7.69
N PRO A 12 4.83 12.36 7.59
CA PRO A 12 5.41 12.85 6.34
C PRO A 12 5.33 11.89 5.16
N ILE A 13 5.18 10.58 5.40
CA ILE A 13 5.00 9.57 4.35
C ILE A 13 3.74 9.85 3.50
N PHE A 14 2.72 10.49 4.08
CA PHE A 14 1.45 10.82 3.41
C PHE A 14 1.39 12.26 2.89
N ARG A 15 2.51 12.97 2.87
CA ARG A 15 2.51 14.37 2.42
C ARG A 15 2.05 14.46 0.96
N GLY A 16 1.02 15.29 0.73
CA GLY A 16 0.40 15.48 -0.57
C GLY A 16 -0.63 14.41 -0.96
N PHE A 17 -0.92 13.46 -0.07
CA PHE A 17 -2.04 12.53 -0.27
C PHE A 17 -3.37 13.26 -0.12
N ASP A 18 -4.39 12.78 -0.85
CA ASP A 18 -5.78 13.13 -0.59
C ASP A 18 -6.24 12.47 0.72
N ASP A 19 -7.39 12.90 1.27
CA ASP A 19 -7.95 12.34 2.50
C ASP A 19 -8.26 10.85 2.38
N VAL A 20 -8.48 10.41 1.14
CA VAL A 20 -8.77 9.03 0.76
C VAL A 20 -7.84 8.63 -0.39
N PHE A 21 -7.28 7.44 -0.32
CA PHE A 21 -6.50 6.86 -1.41
C PHE A 21 -6.79 5.38 -1.59
N TYR A 22 -6.35 4.83 -2.70
CA TYR A 22 -6.53 3.42 -3.04
C TYR A 22 -5.18 2.74 -3.24
N ALA A 23 -5.13 1.44 -2.93
CA ALA A 23 -3.99 0.58 -3.27
C ALA A 23 -4.47 -0.83 -3.64
N PRO A 24 -3.77 -1.51 -4.55
CA PRO A 24 -4.06 -2.91 -4.87
C PRO A 24 -3.74 -3.82 -3.68
N HIS A 25 -4.59 -4.80 -3.45
CA HIS A 25 -4.36 -5.90 -2.52
C HIS A 25 -4.54 -7.24 -3.21
N SER A 26 -3.58 -8.13 -3.03
CA SER A 26 -3.62 -9.51 -3.50
C SER A 26 -2.94 -10.39 -2.45
N ARG A 27 -3.74 -10.95 -1.53
CA ARG A 27 -3.21 -11.80 -0.46
C ARG A 27 -4.26 -12.78 0.04
N HIS A 28 -3.81 -13.93 0.52
CA HIS A 28 -4.66 -14.97 1.12
C HIS A 28 -4.64 -14.96 2.65
N SER A 29 -3.78 -14.14 3.26
CA SER A 29 -3.64 -13.99 4.71
C SER A 29 -3.54 -12.52 5.08
N THR A 30 -3.83 -12.20 6.33
CA THR A 30 -3.68 -10.86 6.88
C THR A 30 -2.91 -10.89 8.18
N VAL A 31 -2.33 -9.74 8.54
CA VAL A 31 -1.76 -9.51 9.86
C VAL A 31 -2.79 -8.73 10.67
N LEU A 32 -3.11 -9.23 11.86
CA LEU A 32 -4.08 -8.58 12.73
C LEU A 32 -3.48 -7.32 13.35
N LYS A 33 -4.29 -6.30 13.48
CA LYS A 33 -3.88 -5.02 14.09
C LYS A 33 -3.42 -5.24 15.54
N GLU A 34 -4.11 -6.10 16.27
CA GLU A 34 -3.81 -6.43 17.68
C GLU A 34 -2.39 -7.02 17.82
N ASP A 35 -1.96 -7.84 16.87
CA ASP A 35 -0.62 -8.42 16.88
C ASP A 35 0.44 -7.32 16.70
N ILE A 36 0.18 -6.37 15.78
CA ILE A 36 1.11 -5.26 15.50
C ILE A 36 1.24 -4.34 16.72
N ILE A 37 0.11 -3.89 17.27
CA ILE A 37 0.11 -2.93 18.37
C ILE A 37 0.62 -3.53 19.71
N SER A 38 0.76 -4.85 19.79
CA SER A 38 1.40 -5.51 20.93
C SER A 38 2.92 -5.26 20.97
N HIS A 39 3.51 -4.70 19.91
CA HIS A 39 4.93 -4.37 19.81
C HIS A 39 5.14 -2.85 19.88
N ASP A 40 5.79 -2.38 20.94
CA ASP A 40 6.01 -0.93 21.18
C ASP A 40 6.78 -0.21 20.07
N GLU A 41 7.57 -0.94 19.28
CA GLU A 41 8.35 -0.39 18.18
C GLU A 41 7.55 -0.24 16.86
N LEU A 42 6.32 -0.74 16.81
CA LEU A 42 5.48 -0.72 15.61
C LEU A 42 4.28 0.21 15.76
N GLU A 43 3.98 0.93 14.72
CA GLU A 43 2.83 1.83 14.64
C GLU A 43 2.04 1.58 13.36
N VAL A 44 0.74 1.29 13.48
CA VAL A 44 -0.17 1.26 12.33
C VAL A 44 -0.44 2.70 11.91
N ILE A 45 -0.03 3.07 10.70
CA ILE A 45 -0.17 4.42 10.17
C ILE A 45 -1.22 4.55 9.06
N SER A 46 -1.69 3.44 8.51
CA SER A 46 -2.81 3.40 7.58
C SER A 46 -3.54 2.05 7.62
N GLU A 47 -4.86 2.10 7.57
CA GLU A 47 -5.74 0.93 7.53
C GLU A 47 -6.98 1.21 6.68
N GLY A 48 -7.59 0.16 6.12
CA GLY A 48 -8.86 0.20 5.41
C GLY A 48 -9.91 -0.66 6.11
N ASP A 49 -11.18 -0.36 5.88
CA ASP A 49 -12.28 -1.04 6.58
C ASP A 49 -12.39 -2.53 6.19
N GLU A 50 -12.11 -2.87 4.94
CA GLU A 50 -12.22 -4.24 4.44
C GLU A 50 -10.89 -4.99 4.44
N CYS A 51 -9.79 -4.34 4.05
CA CYS A 51 -8.47 -5.00 4.00
C CYS A 51 -7.72 -4.98 5.34
N GLY A 52 -8.16 -4.19 6.30
CA GLY A 52 -7.46 -4.03 7.57
C GLY A 52 -6.17 -3.21 7.42
N VAL A 53 -5.10 -3.61 8.11
CA VAL A 53 -3.84 -2.86 8.10
C VAL A 53 -3.24 -2.81 6.70
N TYR A 54 -2.92 -1.58 6.26
CA TYR A 54 -2.22 -1.34 5.00
C TYR A 54 -0.74 -1.00 5.22
N MET A 55 -0.45 -0.09 6.14
CA MET A 55 0.92 0.35 6.36
C MET A 55 1.28 0.43 7.85
N VAL A 56 2.44 -0.09 8.17
CA VAL A 56 3.03 -0.06 9.49
C VAL A 56 4.39 0.64 9.41
N MET A 57 4.63 1.53 10.35
CA MET A 57 5.93 2.16 10.55
C MET A 57 6.62 1.51 11.76
N GLY A 58 7.89 1.17 11.59
CA GLY A 58 8.71 0.62 12.65
C GLY A 58 9.89 1.52 13.00
N ARG A 59 10.39 1.39 14.23
CA ARG A 59 11.61 2.03 14.74
C ARG A 59 11.71 3.52 14.40
N ASN A 60 10.62 4.25 14.67
CA ASN A 60 10.54 5.70 14.42
C ASN A 60 10.87 6.11 12.97
N GLY A 61 10.35 5.38 11.99
CA GLY A 61 10.50 5.71 10.58
C GLY A 61 11.72 5.08 9.87
N ARG A 62 12.42 4.17 10.54
CA ARG A 62 13.50 3.40 9.90
C ARG A 62 13.00 2.24 9.05
N GLU A 63 11.79 1.80 9.31
CA GLU A 63 11.18 0.64 8.65
C GLU A 63 9.75 0.98 8.27
N PHE A 64 9.36 0.59 7.05
CA PHE A 64 7.99 0.67 6.56
C PHE A 64 7.58 -0.67 6.00
N TYR A 65 6.46 -1.18 6.49
CA TYR A 65 5.87 -2.43 6.05
C TYR A 65 4.56 -2.12 5.34
N ILE A 66 4.52 -2.37 4.03
CA ILE A 66 3.36 -2.10 3.19
C ILE A 66 2.71 -3.44 2.86
N LEU A 67 1.48 -3.65 3.32
CA LEU A 67 0.76 -4.92 3.19
C LEU A 67 -0.09 -5.01 1.91
N GLY A 68 -0.07 -3.98 1.08
CA GLY A 68 -0.63 -3.95 -0.27
C GLY A 68 0.46 -3.79 -1.33
N HIS A 69 0.04 -3.56 -2.56
CA HIS A 69 0.92 -3.53 -3.73
C HIS A 69 0.85 -2.20 -4.50
N PRO A 70 1.35 -1.09 -3.93
CA PRO A 70 1.36 0.19 -4.64
C PRO A 70 2.20 0.15 -5.93
N GLU A 71 3.15 -0.79 -6.03
CA GLU A 71 4.01 -1.01 -7.18
C GLU A 71 3.33 -1.70 -8.37
N TYR A 72 2.13 -2.24 -8.21
CA TYR A 72 1.46 -2.99 -9.27
C TYR A 72 1.23 -2.15 -10.52
N SER A 73 1.53 -2.77 -11.67
CA SER A 73 1.09 -2.26 -12.97
C SER A 73 -0.43 -2.33 -13.09
N PRO A 74 -1.05 -1.48 -13.91
CA PRO A 74 -2.50 -1.44 -14.06
C PRO A 74 -3.18 -2.79 -14.28
N GLY A 75 -2.58 -3.68 -15.06
CA GLY A 75 -3.15 -4.98 -15.42
C GLY A 75 -2.75 -6.16 -14.52
N THR A 76 -1.98 -5.94 -13.45
CA THR A 76 -1.46 -7.07 -12.65
C THR A 76 -2.58 -7.84 -11.95
N LEU A 77 -3.51 -7.17 -11.28
CA LEU A 77 -4.65 -7.85 -10.65
C LEU A 77 -5.59 -8.53 -11.67
N ASP A 78 -5.76 -7.95 -12.85
CA ASP A 78 -6.53 -8.55 -13.94
C ASP A 78 -5.89 -9.86 -14.39
N PHE A 79 -4.57 -9.84 -14.59
CA PHE A 79 -3.82 -11.05 -14.92
C PHE A 79 -3.94 -12.13 -13.84
N GLU A 80 -3.80 -11.77 -12.57
CA GLU A 80 -3.93 -12.70 -11.43
C GLU A 80 -5.33 -13.29 -11.36
N TYR A 81 -6.37 -12.47 -11.50
CA TYR A 81 -7.76 -12.90 -11.52
C TYR A 81 -8.05 -13.92 -12.63
N HIS A 82 -7.65 -13.62 -13.87
CA HIS A 82 -7.87 -14.52 -15.01
C HIS A 82 -7.00 -15.78 -14.94
N ARG A 83 -5.78 -15.70 -14.41
CA ARG A 83 -4.94 -16.86 -14.12
C ARG A 83 -5.66 -17.80 -13.17
N ASP A 84 -6.17 -17.30 -12.07
CA ASP A 84 -6.82 -18.11 -11.03
C ASP A 84 -8.14 -18.70 -11.51
N LEU A 85 -8.91 -17.97 -12.33
CA LEU A 85 -10.07 -18.53 -13.04
C LEU A 85 -9.68 -19.70 -13.93
N SER A 86 -8.59 -19.56 -14.70
CA SER A 86 -8.12 -20.61 -15.61
C SER A 86 -7.65 -21.86 -14.89
N LEU A 87 -7.21 -21.71 -13.64
CA LEU A 87 -6.83 -22.80 -12.75
C LEU A 87 -8.01 -23.43 -11.99
N GLY A 88 -9.22 -22.92 -12.17
CA GLY A 88 -10.42 -23.40 -11.49
C GLY A 88 -10.50 -23.04 -10.00
N LEU A 89 -9.76 -22.02 -9.57
CA LEU A 89 -9.70 -21.60 -8.15
C LEU A 89 -10.91 -20.75 -7.71
N ASN A 90 -11.78 -20.35 -8.64
CA ASN A 90 -12.97 -19.54 -8.39
C ASN A 90 -12.67 -18.28 -7.57
N PRO A 91 -11.73 -17.41 -7.99
CA PRO A 91 -11.37 -16.20 -7.26
C PRO A 91 -12.53 -15.22 -7.22
N HIS A 92 -12.60 -14.43 -6.14
CA HIS A 92 -13.50 -13.28 -6.08
C HIS A 92 -13.04 -12.21 -7.10
N ILE A 93 -14.02 -11.54 -7.72
CA ILE A 93 -13.72 -10.38 -8.58
C ILE A 93 -13.04 -9.31 -7.73
N PRO A 94 -11.88 -8.75 -8.13
CA PRO A 94 -11.24 -7.68 -7.36
C PRO A 94 -12.15 -6.47 -7.20
N ASP A 95 -12.54 -6.16 -5.95
CA ASP A 95 -13.43 -5.04 -5.63
C ASP A 95 -12.81 -3.71 -6.04
N ASN A 96 -13.63 -2.79 -6.52
CA ASN A 96 -13.26 -1.43 -6.92
C ASN A 96 -12.15 -1.31 -7.98
N TYR A 97 -11.80 -2.40 -8.63
CA TYR A 97 -10.71 -2.47 -9.60
C TYR A 97 -11.19 -2.38 -11.05
N TYR A 98 -12.36 -2.93 -11.34
CA TYR A 98 -13.01 -2.75 -12.65
C TYR A 98 -14.05 -1.66 -12.59
N VAL A 99 -14.35 -1.04 -13.74
CA VAL A 99 -15.48 -0.12 -13.86
C VAL A 99 -16.78 -0.87 -13.49
N ASP A 100 -17.52 -0.33 -12.53
CA ASP A 100 -18.75 -0.95 -11.98
C ASP A 100 -18.54 -2.39 -11.45
N ASN A 101 -17.32 -2.74 -11.03
CA ASN A 101 -16.93 -4.10 -10.63
C ASN A 101 -17.20 -5.17 -11.71
N ASP A 102 -17.19 -4.78 -12.98
CA ASP A 102 -17.43 -5.66 -14.13
C ASP A 102 -16.14 -5.84 -14.95
N PRO A 103 -15.55 -7.06 -14.98
CA PRO A 103 -14.33 -7.33 -15.75
C PRO A 103 -14.45 -7.01 -17.24
N GLY A 104 -15.69 -7.01 -17.79
CA GLY A 104 -15.94 -6.66 -19.19
C GLY A 104 -15.90 -5.16 -19.51
N LYS A 105 -15.88 -4.29 -18.50
CA LYS A 105 -15.93 -2.82 -18.67
C LYS A 105 -14.57 -2.14 -18.60
N GLY A 106 -13.50 -2.90 -18.33
CA GLY A 106 -12.14 -2.38 -18.26
C GLY A 106 -11.70 -1.95 -16.86
N LEU A 107 -10.43 -1.56 -16.76
CA LEU A 107 -9.75 -1.28 -15.50
C LEU A 107 -10.00 0.14 -15.02
N LEU A 108 -10.11 0.31 -13.69
CA LEU A 108 -10.23 1.59 -13.02
C LEU A 108 -9.04 1.81 -12.07
N VAL A 109 -7.95 2.36 -12.59
CA VAL A 109 -6.71 2.56 -11.83
C VAL A 109 -6.79 3.84 -11.02
N ARG A 110 -6.71 3.73 -9.67
CA ARG A 110 -6.85 4.85 -8.73
C ARG A 110 -5.65 5.03 -7.78
N TRP A 111 -4.57 4.24 -7.92
CA TRP A 111 -3.46 4.26 -6.94
C TRP A 111 -2.17 4.87 -7.49
N ARG A 112 -2.05 5.13 -8.77
CA ARG A 112 -0.78 5.47 -9.43
C ARG A 112 -0.12 6.73 -8.88
N SER A 113 -0.90 7.79 -8.67
CA SER A 113 -0.38 9.05 -8.12
C SER A 113 0.04 8.93 -6.67
N HIS A 114 -0.76 8.25 -5.85
CA HIS A 114 -0.45 8.01 -4.43
C HIS A 114 0.74 7.07 -4.27
N ALA A 115 0.89 6.05 -5.12
CA ALA A 115 2.08 5.20 -5.15
C ALA A 115 3.36 6.02 -5.43
N ASN A 116 3.33 6.90 -6.43
CA ASN A 116 4.46 7.78 -6.71
C ASN A 116 4.79 8.71 -5.53
N LEU A 117 3.78 9.30 -4.89
CA LEU A 117 3.98 10.13 -3.70
C LEU A 117 4.57 9.33 -2.55
N LEU A 118 4.08 8.11 -2.31
CA LEU A 118 4.56 7.24 -1.25
C LEU A 118 6.06 6.99 -1.36
N TYR A 119 6.53 6.54 -2.51
CA TYR A 119 7.96 6.30 -2.73
C TYR A 119 8.79 7.58 -2.70
N SER A 120 8.28 8.67 -3.26
CA SER A 120 8.96 9.97 -3.22
C SER A 120 9.09 10.51 -1.81
N ASN A 121 8.03 10.40 -1.00
CA ASN A 121 8.04 10.83 0.39
C ASN A 121 8.98 9.97 1.24
N TRP A 122 8.96 8.66 1.04
CA TRP A 122 9.88 7.76 1.72
C TRP A 122 11.34 8.13 1.44
N LEU A 123 11.71 8.29 0.17
CA LEU A 123 13.07 8.70 -0.21
C LEU A 123 13.44 10.06 0.39
N ASN A 124 12.58 11.07 0.26
CA ASN A 124 12.89 12.44 0.65
C ASN A 124 12.94 12.61 2.17
N TYR A 125 11.97 12.09 2.91
CA TYR A 125 11.79 12.38 4.33
C TYR A 125 12.40 11.33 5.26
N PHE A 126 12.57 10.10 4.83
CA PHE A 126 13.05 9.01 5.67
C PHE A 126 14.43 8.48 5.23
N VAL A 127 14.73 8.46 3.95
CA VAL A 127 16.05 8.01 3.48
C VAL A 127 17.04 9.16 3.47
N TYR A 128 16.77 10.23 2.72
CA TYR A 128 17.76 11.31 2.56
C TYR A 128 17.92 12.21 3.78
N GLN A 129 16.85 12.46 4.54
CA GLN A 129 16.91 13.35 5.69
C GLN A 129 17.32 12.67 6.99
N GLU A 130 16.99 11.39 7.15
CA GLU A 130 17.24 10.64 8.38
C GLU A 130 18.52 9.79 8.33
N THR A 131 19.06 9.51 7.15
CA THR A 131 20.32 8.76 7.03
C THR A 131 21.49 9.66 7.42
N PRO A 132 22.28 9.32 8.45
CA PRO A 132 23.46 10.08 8.83
C PRO A 132 24.52 9.95 7.72
N TYR A 133 24.71 11.05 6.99
CA TYR A 133 25.64 11.09 5.87
C TYR A 133 26.63 12.25 6.04
N ASP A 134 27.92 11.94 6.06
CA ASP A 134 29.00 12.92 6.09
C ASP A 134 29.79 12.87 4.77
N ILE A 135 29.58 13.89 3.93
CA ILE A 135 30.28 14.01 2.63
C ILE A 135 31.80 14.02 2.74
N ARG A 136 32.36 14.40 3.91
CA ARG A 136 33.79 14.41 4.15
C ARG A 136 34.40 13.00 4.23
N ASN A 137 33.55 11.99 4.41
CA ASN A 137 33.94 10.59 4.50
C ASN A 137 33.91 9.84 3.15
N ILE A 138 33.61 10.54 2.04
CA ILE A 138 33.70 9.97 0.70
C ILE A 138 35.19 9.92 0.32
N LYS A 139 35.66 8.73 0.05
CA LYS A 139 37.02 8.51 -0.50
C LYS A 139 36.94 8.39 -2.01
#